data_073066aaad89f3b205ed49369467a7ee
#
_entry.id   073066aaad89f3b205ed49369467a7ee
#
_cell.length_a   1.000
_cell.length_b   1.000
_cell.length_c   1.000
_cell.angle_alpha   90.00
_cell.angle_beta   90.00
_cell.angle_gamma   90.00
#
_symmetry.space_group_name_H-M   'P 1'
#
loop_
_entity.id
_entity.type
_entity.pdbx_description
1 polymer ?
#
loop_
_entity_poly.entity_id
_entity_poly.type
_entity_poly.pdbx_seq_one_letter_code
_entity_poly.pdbx_strand_id
1 'polypeptide(L)'
;MSKKIYRTAIIGLGAVGKRMLTNLFSHPRFEPIAGYDLSSDSLDNFDLPDGSFKFVDDIKDLYETGGIDLLYISTPPKFHAEAVYKGLKNKWNIFCEKPLGISLSESTQLVRIIEQYEVFQGVNFVFSGAPSMHAAKKQLAAGVIGDLKGAEFIMKFANWPRPWQAHAAWLGEREQGGMLREVGSHYAYLSQEIFGKLKPGPLRVIEFPQKGLAETLIMGQWESTYGSITLNARVGGNRQDMVRYRILGSEGCLVFDNWYQLFLEKPNGLTPLLDSESSQPIRAYIGQLDQLALQLDDGQKRLASFSDALAVQKLIESVFQ
;
A
#
# COMPACT_ATOMS: atom_id res chain seq x y z
N MET A 1 8.13 -28.71 13.96
CA MET A 1 9.10 -27.62 14.20
C MET A 1 8.33 -26.35 14.51
N SER A 2 8.73 -25.57 15.53
CA SER A 2 8.14 -24.25 15.81
C SER A 2 8.43 -23.33 14.63
N LYS A 3 7.43 -22.59 14.18
CA LYS A 3 7.63 -21.57 13.12
C LYS A 3 8.53 -20.46 13.63
N LYS A 4 9.44 -19.94 12.79
CA LYS A 4 10.34 -18.83 13.15
C LYS A 4 9.54 -17.58 13.52
N ILE A 5 9.93 -16.90 14.59
CA ILE A 5 9.46 -15.54 14.96
C ILE A 5 10.50 -14.56 14.43
N TYR A 6 10.05 -13.55 13.70
CA TYR A 6 10.90 -12.53 13.08
C TYR A 6 11.02 -11.31 13.98
N ARG A 7 12.23 -11.06 14.49
CA ARG A 7 12.54 -9.88 15.29
C ARG A 7 12.55 -8.64 14.41
N THR A 8 11.67 -7.70 14.72
CA THR A 8 11.33 -6.60 13.81
C THR A 8 11.73 -5.26 14.42
N ALA A 9 12.44 -4.45 13.64
CA ALA A 9 12.65 -3.03 13.94
C ALA A 9 11.69 -2.16 13.09
N ILE A 10 11.35 -0.98 13.59
CA ILE A 10 10.48 -0.03 12.91
C ILE A 10 11.09 1.38 12.88
N ILE A 11 11.05 2.03 11.71
CA ILE A 11 11.43 3.43 11.54
C ILE A 11 10.20 4.22 11.08
N GLY A 12 9.85 5.28 11.80
CA GLY A 12 8.65 6.06 11.59
C GLY A 12 7.48 5.53 12.43
N LEU A 13 7.11 6.27 13.46
CA LEU A 13 6.04 5.92 14.41
C LEU A 13 4.89 6.93 14.35
N GLY A 14 4.63 7.47 13.16
CA GLY A 14 3.42 8.19 12.84
C GLY A 14 2.18 7.27 12.83
N ALA A 15 1.03 7.75 12.38
CA ALA A 15 -0.23 7.00 12.41
C ALA A 15 -0.14 5.61 11.73
N VAL A 16 0.59 5.52 10.61
CA VAL A 16 0.78 4.25 9.87
C VAL A 16 1.72 3.32 10.63
N GLY A 17 2.86 3.84 11.11
CA GLY A 17 3.82 3.07 11.89
C GLY A 17 3.25 2.51 13.19
N LYS A 18 2.51 3.32 13.94
CA LYS A 18 1.79 2.87 15.15
C LYS A 18 0.80 1.76 14.86
N ARG A 19 0.01 1.88 13.79
CA ARG A 19 -0.91 0.84 13.35
C ARG A 19 -0.19 -0.46 13.03
N MET A 20 0.92 -0.38 12.29
CA MET A 20 1.72 -1.57 11.98
C MET A 20 2.33 -2.16 13.25
N LEU A 21 2.86 -1.34 14.14
CA LEU A 21 3.43 -1.78 15.42
C LEU A 21 2.40 -2.57 16.25
N THR A 22 1.16 -2.06 16.35
CA THR A 22 0.04 -2.77 17.01
C THR A 22 -0.21 -4.15 16.36
N ASN A 23 -0.24 -4.20 15.02
CA ASN A 23 -0.47 -5.46 14.30
C ASN A 23 0.69 -6.44 14.47
N LEU A 24 1.94 -5.95 14.48
CA LEU A 24 3.12 -6.78 14.70
C LEU A 24 3.12 -7.40 16.11
N PHE A 25 2.77 -6.63 17.15
CA PHE A 25 2.64 -7.16 18.52
C PHE A 25 1.55 -8.23 18.64
N SER A 26 0.47 -8.06 17.91
CA SER A 26 -0.66 -9.00 17.94
C SER A 26 -0.42 -10.25 17.08
N HIS A 27 0.62 -10.28 16.25
CA HIS A 27 0.86 -11.34 15.29
C HIS A 27 1.88 -12.38 15.79
N PRO A 28 1.56 -13.68 15.82
CA PRO A 28 2.38 -14.71 16.48
C PRO A 28 3.75 -14.98 15.79
N ARG A 29 3.98 -14.38 14.62
CA ARG A 29 5.18 -14.58 13.82
C ARG A 29 6.16 -13.41 13.88
N PHE A 30 5.81 -12.30 14.52
CA PHE A 30 6.65 -11.11 14.61
C PHE A 30 6.85 -10.70 16.07
N GLU A 31 8.04 -10.24 16.36
CA GLU A 31 8.44 -9.68 17.65
C GLU A 31 9.04 -8.28 17.42
N PRO A 32 8.26 -7.20 17.58
CA PRO A 32 8.81 -5.86 17.57
C PRO A 32 9.78 -5.68 18.74
N ILE A 33 11.03 -5.32 18.43
CA ILE A 33 12.10 -5.21 19.47
C ILE A 33 12.65 -3.81 19.60
N ALA A 34 12.65 -3.01 18.53
CA ALA A 34 13.16 -1.65 18.55
C ALA A 34 12.45 -0.75 17.57
N GLY A 35 12.38 0.55 17.89
CA GLY A 35 11.82 1.56 16.99
C GLY A 35 12.44 2.92 17.15
N TYR A 36 12.33 3.72 16.08
CA TYR A 36 12.82 5.09 16.03
C TYR A 36 11.81 5.99 15.33
N ASP A 37 11.66 7.20 15.84
CA ASP A 37 10.99 8.33 15.18
C ASP A 37 11.76 9.61 15.47
N LEU A 38 11.63 10.62 14.60
CA LEU A 38 12.20 11.95 14.82
C LEU A 38 11.59 12.66 16.03
N SER A 39 10.33 12.37 16.35
CA SER A 39 9.65 12.89 17.54
C SER A 39 9.79 11.89 18.68
N SER A 40 10.42 12.31 19.78
CA SER A 40 10.51 11.51 21.02
C SER A 40 9.10 11.19 21.59
N ASP A 41 8.14 12.07 21.34
CA ASP A 41 6.77 11.95 21.85
C ASP A 41 5.86 11.08 20.96
N SER A 42 6.45 10.49 19.90
CA SER A 42 5.68 9.69 18.94
C SER A 42 4.98 8.48 19.58
N LEU A 43 5.50 7.96 20.69
CA LEU A 43 4.88 6.86 21.44
C LEU A 43 4.12 7.31 22.69
N ASP A 44 3.99 8.61 22.94
CA ASP A 44 3.19 9.09 24.07
C ASP A 44 1.75 8.57 23.98
N ASN A 45 1.27 8.01 25.08
CA ASN A 45 -0.04 7.35 25.17
C ASN A 45 -0.21 6.12 24.24
N PHE A 46 0.88 5.52 23.77
CA PHE A 46 0.85 4.24 23.08
C PHE A 46 1.08 3.12 24.09
N ASP A 47 0.12 2.20 24.19
CA ASP A 47 0.19 1.07 25.12
C ASP A 47 1.15 0.01 24.56
N LEU A 48 2.39 0.07 25.04
CA LEU A 48 3.43 -0.89 24.70
C LEU A 48 3.37 -2.08 25.68
N PRO A 49 3.49 -3.31 25.20
CA PRO A 49 3.68 -4.46 26.09
C PRO A 49 4.95 -4.29 26.93
N ASP A 50 4.87 -4.64 28.21
CA ASP A 50 5.98 -4.48 29.16
C ASP A 50 7.30 -5.10 28.67
N GLY A 51 8.36 -4.29 28.62
CA GLY A 51 9.75 -4.71 28.57
C GLY A 51 10.29 -5.26 27.25
N SER A 52 9.49 -5.40 26.21
CA SER A 52 9.90 -6.06 24.97
C SER A 52 10.34 -5.12 23.85
N PHE A 53 9.96 -3.85 23.88
CA PHE A 53 10.23 -2.89 22.81
C PHE A 53 11.08 -1.71 23.31
N LYS A 54 12.19 -1.45 22.61
CA LYS A 54 13.07 -0.31 22.92
C LYS A 54 12.82 0.81 21.91
N PHE A 55 12.30 1.95 22.37
CA PHE A 55 12.40 3.21 21.63
C PHE A 55 13.81 3.76 21.76
N VAL A 56 14.45 4.11 20.64
CA VAL A 56 15.80 4.68 20.64
C VAL A 56 15.78 6.15 20.24
N ASP A 57 16.57 6.98 20.90
CA ASP A 57 16.65 8.42 20.69
C ASP A 57 17.53 8.80 19.49
N ASP A 58 18.51 7.96 19.13
CA ASP A 58 19.34 8.14 17.94
C ASP A 58 19.09 6.96 16.97
N ILE A 59 18.86 7.27 15.71
CA ILE A 59 18.67 6.26 14.65
C ILE A 59 19.91 5.35 14.49
N LYS A 60 21.09 5.81 14.89
CA LYS A 60 22.32 5.00 14.88
C LYS A 60 22.21 3.82 15.84
N ASP A 61 21.62 4.05 17.01
CA ASP A 61 21.42 3.00 18.02
C ASP A 61 20.48 1.91 17.49
N LEU A 62 19.49 2.28 16.65
CA LEU A 62 18.66 1.30 15.97
C LEU A 62 19.47 0.43 15.02
N TYR A 63 20.34 1.04 14.21
CA TYR A 63 21.18 0.30 13.25
C TYR A 63 22.25 -0.56 13.92
N GLU A 64 22.60 -0.26 15.17
CA GLU A 64 23.53 -1.04 15.99
C GLU A 64 22.82 -2.13 16.82
N THR A 65 21.49 -2.14 16.84
CA THR A 65 20.70 -3.16 17.54
C THR A 65 20.88 -4.54 16.88
N GLY A 66 21.40 -5.49 17.66
CA GLY A 66 21.65 -6.84 17.17
C GLY A 66 20.37 -7.70 17.03
N GLY A 67 20.44 -8.70 16.15
CA GLY A 67 19.42 -9.74 16.03
C GLY A 67 18.12 -9.28 15.38
N ILE A 68 18.12 -8.25 14.55
CA ILE A 68 16.98 -7.83 13.74
C ILE A 68 16.93 -8.69 12.47
N ASP A 69 15.76 -9.27 12.21
CA ASP A 69 15.47 -10.03 10.99
C ASP A 69 14.78 -9.17 9.91
N LEU A 70 13.95 -8.21 10.34
CA LEU A 70 13.10 -7.40 9.48
C LEU A 70 13.11 -5.93 9.91
N LEU A 71 13.27 -5.03 8.93
CA LEU A 71 13.07 -3.60 9.10
C LEU A 71 11.77 -3.17 8.43
N TYR A 72 10.84 -2.63 9.21
CA TYR A 72 9.67 -1.93 8.67
C TYR A 72 9.92 -0.43 8.59
N ILE A 73 9.67 0.17 7.41
CA ILE A 73 9.93 1.58 7.13
C ILE A 73 8.60 2.28 6.84
N SER A 74 8.22 3.23 7.70
CA SER A 74 6.98 4.03 7.60
C SER A 74 7.20 5.52 7.82
N THR A 75 8.38 6.00 7.47
CA THR A 75 8.72 7.41 7.38
C THR A 75 8.03 8.08 6.17
N PRO A 76 8.05 9.42 6.05
CA PRO A 76 7.74 10.08 4.78
C PRO A 76 8.65 9.58 3.63
N PRO A 77 8.15 9.55 2.37
CA PRO A 77 8.84 8.91 1.24
C PRO A 77 10.28 9.38 0.99
N LYS A 78 10.58 10.64 1.30
CA LYS A 78 11.94 11.23 1.13
C LYS A 78 13.02 10.56 1.98
N PHE A 79 12.65 9.79 2.98
CA PHE A 79 13.59 9.09 3.88
C PHE A 79 13.66 7.57 3.61
N HIS A 80 12.84 7.04 2.70
CA HIS A 80 12.79 5.60 2.43
C HIS A 80 14.13 5.07 1.92
N ALA A 81 14.74 5.72 0.94
CA ALA A 81 15.98 5.24 0.34
C ALA A 81 17.12 5.11 1.35
N GLU A 82 17.29 6.10 2.22
CA GLU A 82 18.33 6.06 3.26
C GLU A 82 18.11 4.89 4.23
N ALA A 83 16.88 4.75 4.74
CA ALA A 83 16.52 3.67 5.66
C ALA A 83 16.71 2.28 5.02
N VAL A 84 16.32 2.12 3.75
CA VAL A 84 16.54 0.90 2.98
C VAL A 84 18.04 0.59 2.88
N TYR A 85 18.89 1.55 2.47
CA TYR A 85 20.33 1.32 2.35
C TYR A 85 20.97 0.89 3.65
N LYS A 86 20.57 1.47 4.78
CA LYS A 86 21.06 1.08 6.09
C LYS A 86 20.63 -0.33 6.48
N GLY A 87 19.36 -0.67 6.24
CA GLY A 87 18.87 -2.04 6.47
C GLY A 87 19.60 -3.08 5.62
N LEU A 88 19.85 -2.78 4.33
CA LEU A 88 20.61 -3.65 3.43
C LEU A 88 22.05 -3.90 3.90
N LYS A 89 22.74 -2.85 4.40
CA LYS A 89 24.09 -3.01 4.98
C LYS A 89 24.11 -3.95 6.18
N ASN A 90 23.03 -3.98 6.95
CA ASN A 90 22.84 -4.89 8.08
C ASN A 90 22.28 -6.27 7.65
N LYS A 91 22.05 -6.49 6.35
CA LYS A 91 21.44 -7.71 5.79
C LYS A 91 20.04 -8.02 6.35
N TRP A 92 19.30 -7.00 6.71
CA TRP A 92 17.94 -7.12 7.17
C TRP A 92 16.98 -7.28 6.00
N ASN A 93 15.93 -8.05 6.17
CA ASN A 93 14.78 -8.03 5.28
C ASN A 93 14.10 -6.66 5.36
N ILE A 94 13.56 -6.17 4.25
CA ILE A 94 12.97 -4.83 4.16
C ILE A 94 11.49 -4.92 3.83
N PHE A 95 10.65 -4.31 4.65
CA PHE A 95 9.26 -4.05 4.34
C PHE A 95 8.99 -2.56 4.44
N CYS A 96 8.70 -1.91 3.31
CA CYS A 96 8.65 -0.45 3.20
C CYS A 96 7.26 0.04 2.84
N GLU A 97 6.88 1.20 3.36
CA GLU A 97 5.69 1.91 2.92
C GLU A 97 5.82 2.42 1.48
N LYS A 98 4.68 2.62 0.85
CA LYS A 98 4.56 3.28 -0.47
C LYS A 98 4.51 4.82 -0.32
N PRO A 99 4.87 5.59 -1.36
CA PRO A 99 5.64 5.16 -2.55
C PRO A 99 7.09 4.88 -2.19
N LEU A 100 7.86 4.25 -3.11
CA LEU A 100 9.27 3.90 -2.85
C LEU A 100 10.15 5.11 -2.56
N GLY A 101 9.87 6.24 -3.21
CA GLY A 101 10.60 7.49 -3.07
C GLY A 101 9.84 8.63 -3.71
N ILE A 102 10.39 9.84 -3.63
CA ILE A 102 9.75 11.06 -4.12
C ILE A 102 9.89 11.24 -5.65
N SER A 103 10.82 10.54 -6.30
CA SER A 103 11.05 10.63 -7.74
C SER A 103 11.23 9.27 -8.39
N LEU A 104 10.87 9.17 -9.69
CA LEU A 104 11.10 7.95 -10.47
C LEU A 104 12.59 7.62 -10.60
N SER A 105 13.46 8.63 -10.65
CA SER A 105 14.91 8.45 -10.74
C SER A 105 15.43 7.77 -9.48
N GLU A 106 15.09 8.30 -8.30
CA GLU A 106 15.49 7.74 -7.01
C GLU A 106 14.96 6.30 -6.83
N SER A 107 13.66 6.08 -7.10
CA SER A 107 13.05 4.76 -6.98
C SER A 107 13.65 3.75 -7.96
N THR A 108 14.00 4.17 -9.17
CA THR A 108 14.69 3.31 -10.15
C THR A 108 16.09 2.93 -9.68
N GLN A 109 16.83 3.87 -9.09
CA GLN A 109 18.14 3.59 -8.52
C GLN A 109 18.04 2.64 -7.32
N LEU A 110 17.06 2.88 -6.44
CA LEU A 110 16.82 2.03 -5.28
C LEU A 110 16.55 0.58 -5.68
N VAL A 111 15.68 0.35 -6.68
CA VAL A 111 15.40 -1.00 -7.20
C VAL A 111 16.67 -1.66 -7.72
N ARG A 112 17.50 -0.96 -8.51
CA ARG A 112 18.76 -1.53 -9.03
C ARG A 112 19.73 -1.92 -7.93
N ILE A 113 19.74 -1.18 -6.82
CA ILE A 113 20.66 -1.48 -5.71
C ILE A 113 20.14 -2.67 -4.91
N ILE A 114 18.84 -2.71 -4.60
CA ILE A 114 18.29 -3.79 -3.77
C ILE A 114 18.39 -5.15 -4.45
N GLU A 115 18.34 -5.21 -5.79
CA GLU A 115 18.53 -6.43 -6.58
C GLU A 115 19.93 -7.08 -6.40
N GLN A 116 20.90 -6.35 -5.83
CA GLN A 116 22.24 -6.85 -5.53
C GLN A 116 22.33 -7.55 -4.17
N TYR A 117 21.24 -7.56 -3.39
CA TYR A 117 21.19 -8.15 -2.05
C TYR A 117 20.25 -9.34 -2.00
N GLU A 118 20.70 -10.41 -1.37
CA GLU A 118 19.92 -11.62 -1.14
C GLU A 118 19.06 -11.50 0.14
N VAL A 119 18.19 -10.49 0.17
CA VAL A 119 17.24 -10.26 1.27
C VAL A 119 15.84 -10.12 0.72
N PHE A 120 14.84 -10.45 1.53
CA PHE A 120 13.46 -10.09 1.19
C PHE A 120 13.31 -8.58 1.09
N GLN A 121 12.57 -8.16 0.09
CA GLN A 121 12.18 -6.77 -0.08
C GLN A 121 10.72 -6.69 -0.54
N GLY A 122 9.92 -5.94 0.18
CA GLY A 122 8.50 -5.77 -0.11
C GLY A 122 8.00 -4.37 0.18
N VAL A 123 6.89 -4.02 -0.47
CA VAL A 123 6.22 -2.72 -0.31
C VAL A 123 4.80 -2.93 0.18
N ASN A 124 4.39 -2.09 1.12
CA ASN A 124 3.09 -2.17 1.77
C ASN A 124 1.95 -1.66 0.88
N PHE A 125 1.51 -2.48 -0.07
CA PHE A 125 0.23 -2.30 -0.73
C PHE A 125 -0.83 -3.13 -0.01
N VAL A 126 -1.81 -2.48 0.60
CA VAL A 126 -2.81 -3.12 1.48
C VAL A 126 -3.58 -4.30 0.84
N PHE A 127 -3.70 -4.31 -0.49
CA PHE A 127 -4.38 -5.40 -1.18
C PHE A 127 -3.55 -6.70 -1.25
N SER A 128 -2.23 -6.67 -1.04
CA SER A 128 -1.39 -7.88 -1.11
C SER A 128 -1.85 -9.00 -0.18
N GLY A 129 -2.37 -8.65 1.01
CA GLY A 129 -2.88 -9.62 1.99
C GLY A 129 -4.38 -9.53 2.24
N ALA A 130 -5.11 -8.65 1.54
CA ALA A 130 -6.52 -8.43 1.81
C ALA A 130 -7.38 -9.65 1.42
N PRO A 131 -8.30 -10.11 2.30
CA PRO A 131 -9.25 -11.17 1.97
C PRO A 131 -10.04 -10.89 0.70
N SER A 132 -10.40 -9.62 0.44
CA SER A 132 -11.10 -9.20 -0.77
C SER A 132 -10.31 -9.46 -2.05
N MET A 133 -8.99 -9.27 -2.03
CA MET A 133 -8.14 -9.58 -3.17
C MET A 133 -8.05 -11.08 -3.43
N HIS A 134 -7.89 -11.89 -2.38
CA HIS A 134 -7.87 -13.34 -2.51
C HIS A 134 -9.20 -13.89 -3.02
N ALA A 135 -10.33 -13.38 -2.49
CA ALA A 135 -11.66 -13.74 -2.95
C ALA A 135 -11.87 -13.31 -4.41
N ALA A 136 -11.48 -12.09 -4.80
CA ALA A 136 -11.58 -11.63 -6.18
C ALA A 136 -10.80 -12.52 -7.15
N LYS A 137 -9.53 -12.83 -6.85
CA LYS A 137 -8.71 -13.75 -7.67
C LYS A 137 -9.37 -15.13 -7.81
N LYS A 138 -9.95 -15.66 -6.72
CA LYS A 138 -10.70 -16.94 -6.76
C LYS A 138 -11.92 -16.86 -7.67
N GLN A 139 -12.71 -15.79 -7.60
CA GLN A 139 -13.89 -15.60 -8.45
C GLN A 139 -13.52 -15.43 -9.93
N LEU A 140 -12.44 -14.68 -10.21
CA LEU A 140 -11.91 -14.51 -11.57
C LEU A 140 -11.44 -15.86 -12.15
N ALA A 141 -10.68 -16.64 -11.38
CA ALA A 141 -10.23 -17.96 -11.79
C ALA A 141 -11.39 -18.96 -12.03
N ALA A 142 -12.51 -18.78 -11.32
CA ALA A 142 -13.74 -19.53 -11.51
C ALA A 142 -14.60 -19.04 -12.69
N GLY A 143 -14.21 -17.96 -13.38
CA GLY A 143 -14.93 -17.41 -14.53
C GLY A 143 -16.29 -16.76 -14.19
N VAL A 144 -16.51 -16.36 -12.92
CA VAL A 144 -17.83 -15.91 -12.42
C VAL A 144 -18.39 -14.67 -13.15
N ILE A 145 -17.50 -13.83 -13.67
CA ILE A 145 -17.87 -12.63 -14.45
C ILE A 145 -17.61 -12.77 -15.96
N GLY A 146 -17.25 -13.96 -16.43
CA GLY A 146 -16.86 -14.20 -17.82
C GLY A 146 -15.53 -13.56 -18.19
N ASP A 147 -15.37 -13.17 -19.46
CA ASP A 147 -14.16 -12.55 -19.98
C ASP A 147 -13.94 -11.15 -19.41
N LEU A 148 -12.71 -10.83 -19.01
CA LEU A 148 -12.34 -9.49 -18.58
C LEU A 148 -12.51 -8.46 -19.71
N LYS A 149 -13.08 -7.29 -19.39
CA LYS A 149 -13.35 -6.19 -20.33
C LYS A 149 -12.70 -4.87 -19.89
N GLY A 150 -12.11 -4.80 -18.71
CA GLY A 150 -11.49 -3.60 -18.14
C GLY A 150 -11.97 -3.32 -16.72
N ALA A 151 -11.81 -2.08 -16.26
CA ALA A 151 -12.26 -1.67 -14.94
C ALA A 151 -12.63 -0.19 -14.86
N GLU A 152 -13.40 0.15 -13.83
CA GLU A 152 -13.73 1.53 -13.45
C GLU A 152 -13.22 1.80 -12.05
N PHE A 153 -12.43 2.86 -11.89
CA PHE A 153 -11.93 3.30 -10.61
C PHE A 153 -12.46 4.69 -10.27
N ILE A 154 -13.20 4.80 -9.18
CA ILE A 154 -13.85 6.02 -8.74
C ILE A 154 -13.36 6.37 -7.33
N MET A 155 -12.84 7.60 -7.16
CA MET A 155 -12.49 8.19 -5.87
C MET A 155 -13.23 9.51 -5.69
N LYS A 156 -13.89 9.70 -4.57
CA LYS A 156 -14.55 10.96 -4.22
C LYS A 156 -14.29 11.29 -2.76
N PHE A 157 -13.69 12.44 -2.50
CA PHE A 157 -13.35 12.89 -1.16
C PHE A 157 -14.02 14.25 -0.91
N ALA A 158 -14.60 14.43 0.29
CA ALA A 158 -15.14 15.75 0.68
C ALA A 158 -14.01 16.77 0.79
N ASN A 159 -12.90 16.38 1.38
CA ASN A 159 -11.70 17.20 1.59
C ASN A 159 -10.44 16.42 1.28
N TRP A 160 -9.38 17.12 0.87
CA TRP A 160 -8.06 16.56 0.70
C TRP A 160 -6.97 17.50 1.26
N PRO A 161 -6.05 17.07 2.12
CA PRO A 161 -6.05 15.79 2.82
C PRO A 161 -7.33 15.55 3.61
N ARG A 162 -7.65 14.29 3.92
CA ARG A 162 -8.78 13.93 4.77
C ARG A 162 -8.56 14.42 6.20
N PRO A 163 -9.59 14.79 6.98
CA PRO A 163 -9.42 15.36 8.32
C PRO A 163 -8.51 14.55 9.25
N TRP A 164 -8.59 13.24 9.22
CA TRP A 164 -7.74 12.35 10.03
C TRP A 164 -6.27 12.31 9.58
N GLN A 165 -5.95 12.84 8.40
CA GLN A 165 -4.59 12.96 7.85
C GLN A 165 -3.98 14.34 8.08
N ALA A 166 -4.58 15.22 8.89
CA ALA A 166 -4.14 16.59 9.11
C ALA A 166 -2.68 16.71 9.59
N HIS A 167 -2.17 15.67 10.28
CA HIS A 167 -0.77 15.59 10.70
C HIS A 167 0.23 15.38 9.53
N ALA A 168 -0.25 14.97 8.36
CA ALA A 168 0.55 14.74 7.16
C ALA A 168 0.26 15.81 6.10
N ALA A 169 0.59 17.07 6.41
CA ALA A 169 0.29 18.23 5.56
C ALA A 169 0.85 18.08 4.13
N TRP A 170 1.97 17.38 3.96
CA TRP A 170 2.58 17.10 2.66
C TRP A 170 1.65 16.36 1.69
N LEU A 171 0.61 15.66 2.19
CA LEU A 171 -0.41 15.05 1.34
C LEU A 171 -1.21 16.07 0.51
N GLY A 172 -1.26 17.33 0.95
CA GLY A 172 -1.85 18.45 0.21
C GLY A 172 -0.93 19.07 -0.85
N GLU A 173 0.32 18.65 -0.93
CA GLU A 173 1.31 19.20 -1.86
C GLU A 173 1.31 18.44 -3.19
N ARG A 174 1.49 19.20 -4.30
CA ARG A 174 1.54 18.64 -5.65
C ARG A 174 2.74 17.70 -5.87
N GLU A 175 3.87 17.99 -5.25
CA GLU A 175 5.14 17.31 -5.52
C GLU A 175 5.15 15.90 -4.95
N GLN A 176 4.66 15.71 -3.74
CA GLN A 176 4.75 14.45 -3.01
C GLN A 176 3.40 13.84 -2.67
N GLY A 177 2.37 14.67 -2.52
CA GLY A 177 1.04 14.27 -2.09
C GLY A 177 0.08 13.99 -3.25
N GLY A 178 -1.19 14.13 -2.95
CA GLY A 178 -2.29 13.94 -3.88
C GLY A 178 -3.04 12.61 -3.69
N MET A 179 -4.32 12.63 -4.05
CA MET A 179 -5.19 11.46 -3.87
C MET A 179 -4.80 10.29 -4.77
N LEU A 180 -4.20 10.57 -5.93
CA LEU A 180 -3.78 9.51 -6.84
C LEU A 180 -2.55 8.77 -6.30
N ARG A 181 -1.55 9.48 -5.77
CA ARG A 181 -0.37 8.85 -5.16
C ARG A 181 -0.72 8.14 -3.86
N GLU A 182 -1.59 8.73 -3.04
CA GLU A 182 -1.93 8.18 -1.72
C GLU A 182 -2.90 7.00 -1.81
N VAL A 183 -4.02 7.17 -2.51
CA VAL A 183 -5.08 6.15 -2.61
C VAL A 183 -4.98 5.39 -3.93
N GLY A 184 -4.83 6.09 -5.04
CA GLY A 184 -4.80 5.49 -6.37
C GLY A 184 -3.68 4.49 -6.57
N SER A 185 -2.54 4.65 -5.90
CA SER A 185 -1.42 3.71 -5.98
C SER A 185 -1.79 2.28 -5.52
N HIS A 186 -2.61 2.14 -4.49
CA HIS A 186 -3.09 0.83 -4.05
C HIS A 186 -3.96 0.15 -5.11
N TYR A 187 -4.79 0.93 -5.81
CA TYR A 187 -5.64 0.43 -6.89
C TYR A 187 -4.89 0.23 -8.20
N ALA A 188 -3.82 0.99 -8.45
CA ALA A 188 -2.90 0.70 -9.54
C ALA A 188 -2.20 -0.65 -9.33
N TYR A 189 -1.76 -0.95 -8.09
CA TYR A 189 -1.24 -2.27 -7.73
C TYR A 189 -2.29 -3.37 -7.91
N LEU A 190 -3.50 -3.19 -7.37
CA LEU A 190 -4.62 -4.12 -7.57
C LEU A 190 -4.89 -4.37 -9.05
N SER A 191 -4.88 -3.31 -9.85
CA SER A 191 -5.08 -3.42 -11.31
C SER A 191 -3.97 -4.23 -11.98
N GLN A 192 -2.70 -4.02 -11.60
CA GLN A 192 -1.58 -4.82 -12.14
C GLN A 192 -1.68 -6.30 -11.75
N GLU A 193 -2.15 -6.60 -10.55
CA GLU A 193 -2.34 -7.97 -10.08
C GLU A 193 -3.46 -8.73 -10.81
N ILE A 194 -4.45 -8.00 -11.35
CA ILE A 194 -5.60 -8.57 -12.05
C ILE A 194 -5.39 -8.57 -13.57
N PHE A 195 -4.93 -7.45 -14.11
CA PHE A 195 -4.84 -7.24 -15.56
C PHE A 195 -3.42 -7.41 -16.12
N GLY A 196 -2.43 -7.66 -15.24
CA GLY A 196 -1.03 -7.75 -15.63
C GLY A 196 -0.44 -6.37 -15.94
N LYS A 197 0.48 -6.32 -16.90
CA LYS A 197 1.20 -5.09 -17.25
C LYS A 197 0.26 -4.02 -17.80
N LEU A 198 0.27 -2.85 -17.16
CA LEU A 198 -0.51 -1.69 -17.58
C LEU A 198 0.36 -0.64 -18.28
N LYS A 199 -0.28 0.15 -19.14
CA LYS A 199 0.31 1.30 -19.83
C LYS A 199 -0.57 2.54 -19.63
N PRO A 200 -0.02 3.76 -19.72
CA PRO A 200 -0.84 4.97 -19.80
C PRO A 200 -1.76 4.93 -21.00
N GLY A 201 -3.03 5.29 -20.78
CA GLY A 201 -4.01 5.49 -21.87
C GLY A 201 -4.06 6.94 -22.35
N PRO A 202 -4.85 7.22 -23.40
CA PRO A 202 -4.93 8.54 -24.02
C PRO A 202 -5.71 9.57 -23.20
N LEU A 203 -6.65 9.13 -22.34
CA LEU A 203 -7.46 10.06 -21.55
C LEU A 203 -6.68 10.57 -20.35
N ARG A 204 -6.56 11.91 -20.26
CA ARG A 204 -5.87 12.56 -19.16
C ARG A 204 -6.37 14.00 -18.98
N VAL A 205 -7.11 14.25 -17.91
CA VAL A 205 -7.53 15.58 -17.46
C VAL A 205 -7.23 15.69 -15.97
N ILE A 206 -6.51 16.73 -15.58
CA ILE A 206 -6.15 16.99 -14.17
C ILE A 206 -6.40 18.45 -13.88
N GLU A 207 -7.06 18.72 -12.74
CA GLU A 207 -7.22 20.07 -12.21
C GLU A 207 -6.48 20.21 -10.88
N PHE A 208 -5.78 21.33 -10.74
CA PHE A 208 -5.13 21.74 -9.52
C PHE A 208 -5.77 23.04 -9.02
N PRO A 209 -6.10 23.17 -7.72
CA PRO A 209 -6.77 24.34 -7.22
C PRO A 209 -5.86 25.58 -7.23
N GLN A 210 -4.56 25.37 -6.98
CA GLN A 210 -3.51 26.39 -6.94
C GLN A 210 -2.15 25.78 -7.25
N LYS A 211 -1.17 26.64 -7.62
CA LYS A 211 0.21 26.22 -7.82
C LYS A 211 0.78 25.62 -6.52
N GLY A 212 1.37 24.43 -6.61
CA GLY A 212 1.99 23.74 -5.49
C GLY A 212 1.04 22.87 -4.66
N LEU A 213 -0.28 22.96 -4.87
CA LEU A 213 -1.24 22.07 -4.21
C LEU A 213 -1.52 20.82 -5.02
N ALA A 214 -1.97 19.78 -4.33
CA ALA A 214 -2.40 18.52 -4.91
C ALA A 214 -3.63 18.68 -5.81
N GLU A 215 -3.86 17.71 -6.65
CA GLU A 215 -4.97 17.66 -7.59
C GLU A 215 -6.35 17.58 -6.90
N THR A 216 -7.35 18.22 -7.53
CA THR A 216 -8.76 18.16 -7.10
C THR A 216 -9.65 17.41 -8.06
N LEU A 217 -9.18 17.20 -9.30
CA LEU A 217 -9.86 16.37 -10.29
C LEU A 217 -8.84 15.55 -11.06
N ILE A 218 -9.17 14.29 -11.30
CA ILE A 218 -8.50 13.42 -12.27
C ILE A 218 -9.56 12.70 -13.08
N MET A 219 -9.45 12.77 -14.40
CA MET A 219 -10.04 11.83 -15.32
C MET A 219 -8.90 11.21 -16.12
N GLY A 220 -8.72 9.92 -16.01
CA GLY A 220 -7.56 9.23 -16.59
C GLY A 220 -7.92 7.84 -17.10
N GLN A 221 -6.92 7.22 -17.74
CA GLN A 221 -7.06 5.88 -18.30
C GLN A 221 -5.73 5.16 -18.24
N TRP A 222 -5.80 3.89 -17.84
CA TRP A 222 -4.72 2.93 -18.07
C TRP A 222 -5.21 1.85 -19.04
N GLU A 223 -4.30 1.26 -19.78
CA GLU A 223 -4.59 0.23 -20.77
C GLU A 223 -3.96 -1.10 -20.38
N SER A 224 -4.71 -2.17 -20.56
CA SER A 224 -4.27 -3.56 -20.44
C SER A 224 -4.59 -4.34 -21.72
N THR A 225 -4.15 -5.57 -21.81
CA THR A 225 -4.53 -6.49 -22.90
C THR A 225 -6.01 -6.90 -22.85
N TYR A 226 -6.69 -6.69 -21.72
CA TYR A 226 -8.09 -7.05 -21.51
C TYR A 226 -9.06 -5.86 -21.68
N GLY A 227 -8.54 -4.66 -21.89
CA GLY A 227 -9.34 -3.45 -22.00
C GLY A 227 -8.81 -2.32 -21.11
N SER A 228 -9.55 -1.23 -21.09
CA SER A 228 -9.19 -0.01 -20.39
C SER A 228 -9.62 -0.01 -18.93
N ILE A 229 -8.83 0.64 -18.10
CA ILE A 229 -9.15 0.96 -16.72
C ILE A 229 -9.35 2.47 -16.64
N THR A 230 -10.58 2.92 -16.42
CA THR A 230 -10.92 4.33 -16.33
C THR A 230 -10.80 4.83 -14.91
N LEU A 231 -10.21 6.03 -14.74
CA LEU A 231 -10.05 6.70 -13.47
C LEU A 231 -10.93 7.94 -13.42
N ASN A 232 -11.71 8.08 -12.35
CA ASN A 232 -12.50 9.27 -12.06
C ASN A 232 -12.36 9.64 -10.60
N ALA A 233 -11.59 10.69 -10.32
CA ALA A 233 -11.30 11.14 -8.97
C ALA A 233 -11.64 12.61 -8.78
N ARG A 234 -12.28 12.96 -7.66
CA ARG A 234 -12.64 14.34 -7.36
C ARG A 234 -12.64 14.64 -5.88
N VAL A 235 -12.14 15.83 -5.54
CA VAL A 235 -12.24 16.44 -4.21
C VAL A 235 -13.32 17.51 -4.24
N GLY A 236 -14.08 17.62 -3.15
CA GLY A 236 -15.09 18.67 -2.91
C GLY A 236 -16.53 18.16 -2.89
N GLY A 237 -17.42 19.05 -2.44
CA GLY A 237 -18.81 18.78 -2.23
C GLY A 237 -19.12 18.22 -0.83
N ASN A 238 -20.36 18.45 -0.36
CA ASN A 238 -20.83 17.92 0.92
C ASN A 238 -21.28 16.47 0.74
N ARG A 239 -20.34 15.51 0.87
CA ARG A 239 -20.60 14.08 0.67
C ARG A 239 -19.70 13.23 1.57
N GLN A 240 -20.07 11.98 1.73
CA GLN A 240 -19.17 10.98 2.32
C GLN A 240 -18.05 10.62 1.33
N ASP A 241 -16.88 10.29 1.85
CA ASP A 241 -15.77 9.73 1.07
C ASP A 241 -16.22 8.42 0.43
N MET A 242 -15.81 8.20 -0.82
CA MET A 242 -16.13 6.99 -1.57
C MET A 242 -14.91 6.55 -2.38
N VAL A 243 -14.56 5.30 -2.25
CA VAL A 243 -13.56 4.65 -3.10
C VAL A 243 -14.16 3.34 -3.61
N ARG A 244 -14.34 3.24 -4.92
CA ARG A 244 -14.96 2.08 -5.56
C ARG A 244 -14.16 1.65 -6.79
N TYR A 245 -13.91 0.35 -6.89
CA TYR A 245 -13.25 -0.25 -8.04
C TYR A 245 -14.09 -1.40 -8.59
N ARG A 246 -14.47 -1.32 -9.87
CA ARG A 246 -15.30 -2.32 -10.55
C ARG A 246 -14.47 -3.02 -11.61
N ILE A 247 -14.30 -4.32 -11.50
CA ILE A 247 -13.71 -5.17 -12.52
C ILE A 247 -14.85 -5.60 -13.44
N LEU A 248 -14.76 -5.22 -14.70
CA LEU A 248 -15.81 -5.46 -15.69
C LEU A 248 -15.57 -6.79 -16.41
N GLY A 249 -16.57 -7.63 -16.44
CA GLY A 249 -16.58 -8.87 -17.19
C GLY A 249 -17.75 -8.94 -18.17
N SER A 250 -17.73 -9.93 -19.06
CA SER A 250 -18.81 -10.14 -20.05
C SER A 250 -20.13 -10.61 -19.42
N GLU A 251 -20.09 -11.18 -18.20
CA GLU A 251 -21.27 -11.77 -17.53
C GLU A 251 -21.57 -11.16 -16.16
N GLY A 252 -20.85 -10.11 -15.75
CA GLY A 252 -21.04 -9.42 -14.48
C GLY A 252 -19.81 -8.63 -14.10
N CYS A 253 -19.80 -8.09 -12.87
CA CYS A 253 -18.67 -7.33 -12.34
C CYS A 253 -18.29 -7.80 -10.94
N LEU A 254 -17.01 -7.68 -10.58
CA LEU A 254 -16.58 -7.70 -9.18
C LEU A 254 -16.39 -6.26 -8.71
N VAL A 255 -16.97 -5.92 -7.57
CA VAL A 255 -16.96 -4.56 -7.04
C VAL A 255 -16.25 -4.52 -5.69
N PHE A 256 -15.10 -3.86 -5.64
CA PHE A 256 -14.49 -3.44 -4.37
C PHE A 256 -15.14 -2.12 -3.96
N ASP A 257 -15.74 -2.10 -2.79
CA ASP A 257 -16.34 -0.89 -2.21
C ASP A 257 -15.69 -0.58 -0.86
N ASN A 258 -15.46 0.71 -0.60
CA ASN A 258 -14.81 1.17 0.64
C ASN A 258 -13.59 0.34 1.03
N TRP A 259 -12.69 0.09 0.05
CA TRP A 259 -11.43 -0.66 0.16
C TRP A 259 -11.60 -2.18 0.21
N TYR A 260 -12.24 -2.72 1.24
CA TYR A 260 -12.12 -4.15 1.57
C TYR A 260 -13.41 -4.94 1.38
N GLN A 261 -14.53 -4.27 1.14
CA GLN A 261 -15.77 -4.95 0.81
C GLN A 261 -15.72 -5.46 -0.64
N LEU A 262 -16.16 -6.68 -0.87
CA LEU A 262 -16.21 -7.26 -2.21
C LEU A 262 -17.60 -7.78 -2.51
N PHE A 263 -18.12 -7.40 -3.68
CA PHE A 263 -19.43 -7.82 -4.17
C PHE A 263 -19.30 -8.42 -5.57
N LEU A 264 -20.22 -9.32 -5.88
CA LEU A 264 -20.55 -9.72 -7.24
C LEU A 264 -21.76 -8.89 -7.69
N GLU A 265 -21.62 -8.18 -8.81
CA GLU A 265 -22.68 -7.42 -9.45
C GLU A 265 -23.17 -8.17 -10.69
N LYS A 266 -24.47 -8.44 -10.72
CA LYS A 266 -25.22 -9.04 -11.83
C LYS A 266 -26.45 -8.16 -12.11
N PRO A 267 -27.19 -8.36 -13.22
CA PRO A 267 -28.39 -7.54 -13.52
C PRO A 267 -29.45 -7.51 -12.41
N ASN A 268 -29.49 -8.51 -11.55
CA ASN A 268 -30.40 -8.60 -10.41
C ASN A 268 -29.88 -7.94 -9.12
N GLY A 269 -28.70 -7.34 -9.13
CA GLY A 269 -28.16 -6.57 -8.02
C GLY A 269 -26.76 -7.01 -7.54
N LEU A 270 -26.40 -6.52 -6.36
CA LEU A 270 -25.13 -6.76 -5.68
C LEU A 270 -25.26 -7.89 -4.67
N THR A 271 -24.36 -8.86 -4.72
CA THR A 271 -24.27 -9.95 -3.74
C THR A 271 -22.92 -9.85 -3.02
N PRO A 272 -22.87 -9.73 -1.68
CA PRO A 272 -21.60 -9.70 -0.96
C PRO A 272 -20.87 -11.04 -1.10
N LEU A 273 -19.56 -10.99 -1.33
CA LEU A 273 -18.68 -12.15 -1.43
C LEU A 273 -17.85 -12.38 -0.17
N LEU A 274 -17.88 -11.44 0.75
CA LEU A 274 -17.26 -11.51 2.06
C LEU A 274 -18.26 -11.10 3.13
N ASP A 275 -18.11 -11.67 4.31
CA ASP A 275 -18.81 -11.21 5.50
C ASP A 275 -18.25 -9.88 6.03
N SER A 276 -18.94 -9.30 7.01
CA SER A 276 -18.55 -8.01 7.60
C SER A 276 -17.23 -8.08 8.35
N GLU A 277 -16.87 -9.22 8.93
CA GLU A 277 -15.62 -9.41 9.65
C GLU A 277 -14.43 -9.46 8.70
N SER A 278 -14.50 -10.27 7.65
CA SER A 278 -13.48 -10.39 6.61
C SER A 278 -13.25 -9.08 5.83
N SER A 279 -14.25 -8.21 5.81
CA SER A 279 -14.21 -6.89 5.15
C SER A 279 -13.61 -5.78 6.03
N GLN A 280 -13.20 -6.07 7.25
CA GLN A 280 -12.60 -5.06 8.13
C GLN A 280 -11.14 -4.76 7.75
N PRO A 281 -10.68 -3.50 7.86
CA PRO A 281 -9.30 -3.10 7.55
C PRO A 281 -8.25 -3.95 8.27
N ILE A 282 -8.49 -4.31 9.52
CA ILE A 282 -7.58 -5.13 10.33
C ILE A 282 -7.26 -6.47 9.66
N ARG A 283 -8.22 -7.07 8.96
CA ARG A 283 -8.02 -8.36 8.29
C ARG A 283 -7.05 -8.26 7.11
N ALA A 284 -7.00 -7.10 6.43
CA ALA A 284 -6.01 -6.87 5.38
C ALA A 284 -4.59 -6.78 5.97
N TYR A 285 -4.41 -6.10 7.10
CA TYR A 285 -3.11 -6.01 7.78
C TYR A 285 -2.64 -7.36 8.33
N ILE A 286 -3.52 -8.11 9.00
CA ILE A 286 -3.19 -9.45 9.49
C ILE A 286 -2.82 -10.37 8.32
N GLY A 287 -3.66 -10.42 7.27
CA GLY A 287 -3.39 -11.23 6.10
C GLY A 287 -2.09 -10.84 5.39
N GLN A 288 -1.73 -9.56 5.39
CA GLN A 288 -0.46 -9.09 4.84
C GLN A 288 0.74 -9.59 5.68
N LEU A 289 0.64 -9.57 7.00
CA LEU A 289 1.66 -10.13 7.89
C LEU A 289 1.76 -11.66 7.75
N ASP A 290 0.63 -12.36 7.57
CA ASP A 290 0.63 -13.78 7.23
C ASP A 290 1.42 -14.06 5.94
N GLN A 291 1.14 -13.31 4.86
CA GLN A 291 1.84 -13.45 3.58
C GLN A 291 3.33 -13.08 3.72
N LEU A 292 3.66 -12.05 4.50
CA LEU A 292 5.03 -11.65 4.79
C LEU A 292 5.79 -12.79 5.49
N ALA A 293 5.22 -13.35 6.55
CA ALA A 293 5.84 -14.44 7.29
C ALA A 293 6.08 -15.68 6.41
N LEU A 294 5.10 -16.04 5.56
CA LEU A 294 5.24 -17.15 4.61
C LEU A 294 6.32 -16.88 3.56
N GLN A 295 6.38 -15.67 3.03
CA GLN A 295 7.39 -15.31 2.04
C GLN A 295 8.81 -15.26 2.65
N LEU A 296 8.93 -14.86 3.91
CA LEU A 296 10.19 -14.93 4.64
C LEU A 296 10.64 -16.37 4.94
N ASP A 297 9.68 -17.31 5.09
CA ASP A 297 9.98 -18.72 5.35
C ASP A 297 10.48 -19.46 4.09
N ASP A 298 9.84 -19.24 2.93
CA ASP A 298 10.02 -20.08 1.73
C ASP A 298 10.50 -19.32 0.49
N GLY A 299 10.62 -18.00 0.56
CA GLY A 299 11.07 -17.15 -0.55
C GLY A 299 10.06 -17.00 -1.70
N GLN A 300 8.88 -17.63 -1.64
CA GLN A 300 7.88 -17.51 -2.70
C GLN A 300 7.21 -16.15 -2.68
N LYS A 301 7.16 -15.50 -3.85
CA LYS A 301 6.55 -14.16 -3.98
C LYS A 301 5.07 -14.16 -3.62
N ARG A 302 4.70 -13.34 -2.64
CA ARG A 302 3.31 -13.11 -2.17
C ARG A 302 2.96 -11.64 -2.04
N LEU A 303 3.94 -10.82 -1.69
CA LEU A 303 3.80 -9.37 -1.52
C LEU A 303 4.38 -8.64 -2.72
N ALA A 304 3.99 -7.37 -2.87
CA ALA A 304 4.56 -6.49 -3.87
C ALA A 304 6.06 -6.31 -3.62
N SER A 305 6.87 -6.53 -4.64
CA SER A 305 8.30 -6.23 -4.62
C SER A 305 8.55 -4.73 -4.84
N PHE A 306 9.79 -4.29 -4.68
CA PHE A 306 10.21 -2.95 -5.04
C PHE A 306 10.06 -2.69 -6.56
N SER A 307 10.28 -3.71 -7.39
CA SER A 307 10.06 -3.62 -8.84
C SER A 307 8.57 -3.44 -9.19
N ASP A 308 7.65 -4.13 -8.47
CA ASP A 308 6.21 -3.92 -8.63
C ASP A 308 5.81 -2.50 -8.21
N ALA A 309 6.36 -2.01 -7.10
CA ALA A 309 6.10 -0.67 -6.61
C ALA A 309 6.63 0.43 -7.56
N LEU A 310 7.80 0.22 -8.16
CA LEU A 310 8.32 1.10 -9.20
C LEU A 310 7.41 1.12 -10.43
N ALA A 311 6.87 -0.03 -10.85
CA ALA A 311 5.92 -0.10 -11.96
C ALA A 311 4.63 0.66 -11.63
N VAL A 312 4.09 0.52 -10.40
CA VAL A 312 2.97 1.33 -9.90
C VAL A 312 3.30 2.82 -9.94
N GLN A 313 4.46 3.22 -9.41
CA GLN A 313 4.86 4.62 -9.38
C GLN A 313 4.97 5.21 -10.80
N LYS A 314 5.56 4.47 -11.75
CA LYS A 314 5.62 4.90 -13.17
C LYS A 314 4.23 5.10 -13.76
N LEU A 315 3.30 4.22 -13.46
CA LEU A 315 1.92 4.31 -13.94
C LEU A 315 1.18 5.52 -13.34
N ILE A 316 1.36 5.78 -12.04
CA ILE A 316 0.80 6.95 -11.35
C ILE A 316 1.37 8.25 -11.92
N GLU A 317 2.70 8.36 -12.01
CA GLU A 317 3.37 9.58 -12.49
C GLU A 317 3.05 9.87 -13.97
N SER A 318 2.77 8.85 -14.79
CA SER A 318 2.36 9.04 -16.17
C SER A 318 1.04 9.81 -16.33
N VAL A 319 0.19 9.81 -15.32
CA VAL A 319 -1.06 10.59 -15.31
C VAL A 319 -0.75 12.08 -15.17
N PHE A 320 0.36 12.46 -14.52
CA PHE A 320 0.76 13.86 -14.29
C PHE A 320 1.62 14.46 -15.42
N GLN A 321 2.12 13.65 -16.36
CA GLN A 321 2.92 14.06 -17.53
C GLN A 321 2.05 14.40 -18.73
#